data_1311856725b1a2a47d1b9c79690528bf
#
_entry.id   1311856725b1a2a47d1b9c79690528bf
#
_cell.length_a   1.000
_cell.length_b   1.000
_cell.length_c   1.000
_cell.angle_alpha   90.00
_cell.angle_beta   90.00
_cell.angle_gamma   90.00
#
_symmetry.space_group_name_H-M   'P 1'
#
loop_
_entity.id
_entity.type
_entity.pdbx_description
1 polymer ?
#
loop_
_entity_poly.entity_id
_entity_poly.type
_entity_poly.pdbx_seq_one_letter_code
_entity_poly.pdbx_strand_id
1 'polypeptide(L)'
;MHTTKRAVLLSCSDHYNHRLYVIDGYLRSLGYETVYYTSDFDHTSKKVFRCTVPGCRQIHVRPYQKNLSLSRILSHRDFARLVFQELEQDPPDVVVAQLPPNYLAHYAARFKARYPETRLIFEIFDMWPETFPSGSMKRLLALPFSVWAGLRDKNLSAAERGLPDCRLFCRK
;
A
#
# COMPACT_ATOMS: atom_id res chain seq x y z
N MET A 1 -4.06 32.79 0.76
CA MET A 1 -3.45 31.87 -0.20
C MET A 1 -4.18 30.53 -0.07
N HIS A 2 -4.94 30.10 -1.09
CA HIS A 2 -5.48 28.74 -1.11
C HIS A 2 -4.29 27.80 -1.35
N THR A 3 -3.82 27.12 -0.32
CA THR A 3 -2.90 26.01 -0.49
C THR A 3 -3.65 24.89 -1.19
N THR A 4 -3.19 24.48 -2.36
CA THR A 4 -3.76 23.37 -3.13
C THR A 4 -3.73 22.11 -2.25
N LYS A 5 -4.88 21.49 -2.02
CA LYS A 5 -4.95 20.23 -1.25
C LYS A 5 -4.25 19.12 -2.01
N ARG A 6 -3.46 18.32 -1.30
CA ARG A 6 -2.66 17.27 -1.92
C ARG A 6 -3.08 15.87 -1.43
N ALA A 7 -3.22 14.95 -2.36
CA ALA A 7 -3.52 13.56 -2.08
C ALA A 7 -2.46 12.63 -2.69
N VAL A 8 -2.09 11.60 -1.98
CA VAL A 8 -1.10 10.61 -2.42
C VAL A 8 -1.74 9.23 -2.47
N LEU A 9 -1.54 8.54 -3.60
CA LEU A 9 -2.02 7.19 -3.84
C LEU A 9 -0.84 6.24 -3.88
N LEU A 10 -0.84 5.21 -3.03
CA LEU A 10 0.24 4.26 -2.86
C LEU A 10 -0.16 2.87 -3.33
N SER A 11 0.55 2.33 -4.31
CA SER A 11 0.48 0.91 -4.68
C SER A 11 1.87 0.33 -4.88
N CYS A 12 2.16 -0.80 -4.24
CA CYS A 12 3.45 -1.48 -4.43
C CYS A 12 3.61 -2.12 -5.81
N SER A 13 2.53 -2.27 -6.57
CA SER A 13 2.51 -2.91 -7.89
C SER A 13 1.69 -2.13 -8.88
N ASP A 14 2.18 -1.98 -10.09
CA ASP A 14 1.50 -1.26 -11.17
C ASP A 14 0.31 -2.04 -11.77
N HIS A 15 0.22 -3.34 -11.56
CA HIS A 15 -0.80 -4.19 -12.19
C HIS A 15 -2.23 -4.05 -11.63
N TYR A 16 -2.40 -3.50 -10.44
CA TYR A 16 -3.71 -3.46 -9.74
C TYR A 16 -4.23 -2.05 -9.52
N ASN A 17 -3.84 -1.12 -10.38
CA ASN A 17 -4.06 0.32 -10.17
C ASN A 17 -5.42 0.85 -10.64
N HIS A 18 -6.19 0.07 -11.41
CA HIS A 18 -7.47 0.53 -11.97
C HIS A 18 -8.43 1.11 -10.91
N ARG A 19 -8.44 0.55 -9.69
CA ARG A 19 -9.25 1.10 -8.58
C ARG A 19 -8.67 2.42 -8.05
N LEU A 20 -7.34 2.52 -7.97
CA LEU A 20 -6.70 3.77 -7.58
C LEU A 20 -6.93 4.87 -8.61
N TYR A 21 -7.04 4.55 -9.91
CA TYR A 21 -7.38 5.55 -10.92
C TYR A 21 -8.79 6.10 -10.76
N VAL A 22 -9.75 5.28 -10.33
CA VAL A 22 -11.11 5.75 -9.99
C VAL A 22 -11.06 6.69 -8.79
N ILE A 23 -10.31 6.32 -7.76
CA ILE A 23 -10.12 7.15 -6.56
C ILE A 23 -9.39 8.45 -6.91
N ASP A 24 -8.38 8.39 -7.78
CA ASP A 24 -7.66 9.57 -8.30
C ASP A 24 -8.62 10.54 -8.99
N GLY A 25 -9.42 10.04 -9.94
CA GLY A 25 -10.42 10.86 -10.63
C GLY A 25 -11.40 11.54 -9.68
N TYR A 26 -11.84 10.81 -8.65
CA TYR A 26 -12.71 11.37 -7.62
C TYR A 26 -12.02 12.45 -6.79
N LEU A 27 -10.78 12.21 -6.33
CA LEU A 27 -10.03 13.20 -5.56
C LEU A 27 -9.74 14.48 -6.37
N ARG A 28 -9.38 14.33 -7.65
CA ARG A 28 -9.21 15.48 -8.56
C ARG A 28 -10.51 16.28 -8.74
N SER A 29 -11.65 15.60 -8.82
CA SER A 29 -12.96 16.29 -8.91
C SER A 29 -13.29 17.09 -7.65
N LEU A 30 -12.67 16.75 -6.50
CA LEU A 30 -12.76 17.50 -5.23
C LEU A 30 -11.68 18.59 -5.10
N GLY A 31 -10.88 18.83 -6.15
CA GLY A 31 -9.84 19.87 -6.17
C GLY A 31 -8.51 19.46 -5.53
N TYR A 32 -8.26 18.16 -5.34
CA TYR A 32 -6.95 17.70 -4.89
C TYR A 32 -5.95 17.61 -6.05
N GLU A 33 -4.72 18.01 -5.79
CA GLU A 33 -3.57 17.62 -6.60
C GLU A 33 -3.12 16.24 -6.15
N THR A 34 -3.05 15.29 -7.07
CA THR A 34 -2.77 13.89 -6.75
C THR A 34 -1.39 13.47 -7.24
N VAL A 35 -0.67 12.71 -6.42
CA VAL A 35 0.61 12.08 -6.76
C VAL A 35 0.49 10.58 -6.55
N TYR A 36 0.95 9.81 -7.53
CA TYR A 36 0.94 8.37 -7.49
C TYR A 36 2.33 7.81 -7.18
N TYR A 37 2.42 6.88 -6.24
CA TYR A 37 3.66 6.17 -5.91
C TYR A 37 3.54 4.69 -6.15
N THR A 38 4.53 4.13 -6.83
CA THR A 38 4.65 2.67 -7.03
C THR A 38 6.10 2.21 -6.83
N SER A 39 6.34 0.91 -6.70
CA SER A 39 7.70 0.39 -6.78
C SER A 39 8.20 0.40 -8.23
N ASP A 40 9.50 0.38 -8.41
CA ASP A 40 10.13 0.22 -9.73
C ASP A 40 10.29 -1.25 -10.15
N PHE A 41 9.71 -2.19 -9.41
CA PHE A 41 9.85 -3.63 -9.65
C PHE A 41 8.53 -4.28 -10.03
N ASP A 42 8.48 -4.84 -11.25
CA ASP A 42 7.34 -5.59 -11.72
C ASP A 42 7.32 -6.99 -11.11
N HIS A 43 6.28 -7.24 -10.33
CA HIS A 43 6.07 -8.49 -9.62
C HIS A 43 5.79 -9.68 -10.57
N THR A 44 5.28 -9.45 -11.78
CA THR A 44 4.94 -10.51 -12.74
C THR A 44 6.16 -10.89 -13.59
N SER A 45 6.77 -9.93 -14.23
CA SER A 45 7.94 -10.15 -15.08
C SER A 45 9.25 -10.31 -14.30
N LYS A 46 9.26 -9.98 -12.99
CA LYS A 46 10.46 -10.00 -12.12
C LYS A 46 11.58 -9.07 -12.63
N LYS A 47 11.21 -7.96 -13.22
CA LYS A 47 12.13 -6.96 -13.78
C LYS A 47 11.86 -5.56 -13.22
N VAL A 48 12.90 -4.76 -13.23
CA VAL A 48 12.76 -3.31 -13.01
C VAL A 48 12.06 -2.69 -14.22
N PHE A 49 11.13 -1.76 -14.00
CA PHE A 49 10.40 -1.08 -15.05
C PHE A 49 10.29 0.42 -14.76
N ARG A 50 9.93 1.18 -15.79
CA ARG A 50 9.55 2.59 -15.64
C ARG A 50 8.03 2.73 -15.75
N CYS A 51 7.43 3.38 -14.75
CA CYS A 51 6.02 3.75 -14.78
C CYS A 51 5.77 4.79 -15.88
N THR A 52 4.73 4.56 -16.68
CA THR A 52 4.34 5.46 -17.78
C THR A 52 3.23 6.45 -17.38
N VAL A 53 2.70 6.33 -16.17
CA VAL A 53 1.66 7.23 -15.66
C VAL A 53 2.26 8.62 -15.40
N PRO A 54 1.70 9.69 -15.97
CA PRO A 54 2.18 11.05 -15.74
C PRO A 54 2.16 11.42 -14.26
N GLY A 55 3.25 12.00 -13.75
CA GLY A 55 3.36 12.37 -12.32
C GLY A 55 3.57 11.20 -11.35
N CYS A 56 3.74 9.98 -11.86
CA CYS A 56 4.10 8.83 -11.03
C CYS A 56 5.52 8.96 -10.48
N ARG A 57 5.67 8.70 -9.19
CA ARG A 57 6.96 8.57 -8.50
C ARG A 57 7.24 7.11 -8.20
N GLN A 58 8.43 6.65 -8.53
CA GLN A 58 8.83 5.27 -8.29
C GLN A 58 9.83 5.17 -7.16
N ILE A 59 9.58 4.23 -6.25
CA ILE A 59 10.47 3.86 -5.16
C ILE A 59 11.32 2.67 -5.61
N HIS A 60 12.64 2.84 -5.58
CA HIS A 60 13.55 1.73 -5.84
C HIS A 60 13.50 0.70 -4.72
N VAL A 61 13.22 -0.55 -5.09
CA VAL A 61 13.13 -1.66 -4.13
C VAL A 61 14.03 -2.83 -4.53
N ARG A 62 14.39 -3.67 -3.56
CA ARG A 62 15.16 -4.87 -3.86
C ARG A 62 14.36 -5.83 -4.74
N PRO A 63 14.96 -6.39 -5.80
CA PRO A 63 14.31 -7.37 -6.64
C PRO A 63 14.15 -8.73 -5.94
N TYR A 64 13.18 -9.52 -6.39
CA TYR A 64 12.97 -10.89 -5.93
C TYR A 64 12.50 -11.81 -7.07
N GLN A 65 12.81 -13.12 -6.97
CA GLN A 65 12.44 -14.10 -8.01
C GLN A 65 11.24 -14.95 -7.61
N LYS A 66 11.14 -15.32 -6.32
CA LYS A 66 10.08 -16.20 -5.81
C LYS A 66 8.99 -15.42 -5.10
N ASN A 67 7.71 -15.75 -5.38
CA ASN A 67 6.56 -15.09 -4.77
C ASN A 67 6.44 -15.37 -3.26
N LEU A 68 6.83 -16.55 -2.80
CA LEU A 68 6.96 -16.88 -1.38
C LEU A 68 8.45 -16.85 -1.01
N SER A 69 8.95 -15.68 -0.63
CA SER A 69 10.36 -15.50 -0.26
C SER A 69 10.54 -14.34 0.72
N LEU A 70 11.57 -14.42 1.55
CA LEU A 70 11.97 -13.32 2.41
C LEU A 70 12.36 -12.07 1.60
N SER A 71 12.97 -12.25 0.42
CA SER A 71 13.32 -11.14 -0.47
C SER A 71 12.09 -10.33 -0.87
N ARG A 72 10.96 -10.99 -1.17
CA ARG A 72 9.70 -10.29 -1.47
C ARG A 72 9.16 -9.55 -0.25
N ILE A 73 9.16 -10.18 0.91
CA ILE A 73 8.71 -9.53 2.16
C ILE A 73 9.55 -8.29 2.45
N LEU A 74 10.87 -8.39 2.27
CA LEU A 74 11.79 -7.27 2.47
C LEU A 74 11.62 -6.18 1.39
N SER A 75 11.36 -6.54 0.12
CA SER A 75 11.03 -5.59 -0.95
C SER A 75 9.78 -4.77 -0.61
N HIS A 76 8.74 -5.42 -0.14
CA HIS A 76 7.50 -4.76 0.29
C HIS A 76 7.69 -3.86 1.51
N ARG A 77 8.56 -4.28 2.45
CA ARG A 77 8.95 -3.44 3.59
C ARG A 77 9.75 -2.23 3.13
N ASP A 78 10.69 -2.41 2.22
CA ASP A 78 11.51 -1.32 1.68
C ASP A 78 10.62 -0.28 1.00
N PHE A 79 9.67 -0.70 0.15
CA PHE A 79 8.69 0.20 -0.47
C PHE A 79 7.94 1.00 0.59
N ALA A 80 7.30 0.33 1.54
CA ALA A 80 6.49 0.98 2.56
C ALA A 80 7.33 1.95 3.41
N ARG A 81 8.53 1.56 3.82
CA ARG A 81 9.42 2.41 4.61
C ARG A 81 9.87 3.64 3.84
N LEU A 82 10.33 3.46 2.62
CA LEU A 82 10.92 4.54 1.83
C LEU A 82 9.86 5.55 1.37
N VAL A 83 8.69 5.08 0.93
CA VAL A 83 7.62 6.00 0.53
C VAL A 83 7.17 6.88 1.70
N PHE A 84 6.99 6.33 2.91
CA PHE A 84 6.61 7.15 4.05
C PHE A 84 7.73 8.06 4.54
N GLN A 85 9.00 7.68 4.41
CA GLN A 85 10.12 8.60 4.66
C GLN A 85 10.12 9.80 3.69
N GLU A 86 9.74 9.59 2.43
CA GLU A 86 9.61 10.69 1.46
C GLU A 86 8.42 11.59 1.82
N LEU A 87 7.28 11.01 2.18
CA LEU A 87 6.09 11.77 2.58
C LEU A 87 6.27 12.58 3.88
N GLU A 88 7.18 12.16 4.77
CA GLU A 88 7.51 12.94 5.98
C GLU A 88 8.14 14.31 5.68
N GLN A 89 8.74 14.49 4.51
CA GLN A 89 9.36 15.77 4.11
C GLN A 89 8.30 16.81 3.73
N ASP A 90 7.16 16.37 3.24
CA ASP A 90 6.05 17.22 2.82
C ASP A 90 4.74 16.42 2.96
N PRO A 91 4.14 16.36 4.19
CA PRO A 91 2.98 15.55 4.48
C PRO A 91 1.75 15.97 3.67
N PRO A 92 1.07 15.03 2.98
CA PRO A 92 -0.14 15.32 2.21
C PRO A 92 -1.38 15.43 3.10
N ASP A 93 -2.46 16.03 2.58
CA ASP A 93 -3.76 16.06 3.27
C ASP A 93 -4.44 14.68 3.29
N VAL A 94 -4.20 13.85 2.25
CA VAL A 94 -4.79 12.53 2.11
C VAL A 94 -3.74 11.51 1.66
N VAL A 95 -3.72 10.35 2.31
CA VAL A 95 -2.99 9.16 1.85
C VAL A 95 -3.98 8.04 1.59
N VAL A 96 -3.98 7.51 0.38
CA VAL A 96 -4.69 6.29 0.00
C VAL A 96 -3.66 5.18 -0.18
N ALA A 97 -3.66 4.19 0.69
CA ALA A 97 -2.71 3.08 0.64
C ALA A 97 -3.40 1.78 0.25
N GLN A 98 -3.00 1.19 -0.88
CA GLN A 98 -3.53 -0.07 -1.37
C GLN A 98 -2.84 -1.25 -0.68
N LEU A 99 -3.64 -2.11 -0.06
CA LEU A 99 -3.19 -3.32 0.62
C LEU A 99 -3.52 -4.58 -0.22
N PRO A 100 -2.61 -5.56 -0.30
CA PRO A 100 -1.28 -5.61 0.29
C PRO A 100 -0.27 -4.70 -0.40
N PRO A 101 0.94 -4.49 0.16
CA PRO A 101 1.58 -5.25 1.23
C PRO A 101 1.22 -4.77 2.64
N ASN A 102 1.17 -5.71 3.60
CA ASN A 102 0.77 -5.44 4.99
C ASN A 102 1.68 -4.42 5.70
N TYR A 103 2.94 -4.27 5.25
CA TYR A 103 3.83 -3.23 5.75
C TYR A 103 3.33 -1.81 5.46
N LEU A 104 2.54 -1.61 4.38
CA LEU A 104 1.93 -0.29 4.14
C LEU A 104 1.00 0.11 5.29
N ALA A 105 0.18 -0.82 5.80
CA ALA A 105 -0.68 -0.53 6.95
C ALA A 105 0.14 -0.13 8.18
N HIS A 106 1.24 -0.85 8.45
CA HIS A 106 2.11 -0.56 9.59
C HIS A 106 2.78 0.83 9.50
N TYR A 107 3.38 1.15 8.36
CA TYR A 107 4.05 2.45 8.19
C TYR A 107 3.06 3.60 8.07
N ALA A 108 1.90 3.38 7.44
CA ALA A 108 0.83 4.36 7.36
C ALA A 108 0.27 4.72 8.74
N ALA A 109 0.05 3.75 9.62
CA ALA A 109 -0.40 4.00 10.98
C ALA A 109 0.63 4.82 11.79
N ARG A 110 1.92 4.53 11.65
CA ARG A 110 3.00 5.33 12.28
C ARG A 110 3.05 6.75 11.72
N PHE A 111 2.89 6.89 10.41
CA PHE A 111 2.82 8.19 9.76
C PHE A 111 1.61 8.99 10.27
N LYS A 112 0.43 8.38 10.31
CA LYS A 112 -0.80 9.01 10.83
C LYS A 112 -0.66 9.44 12.29
N ALA A 113 0.00 8.66 13.13
CA ALA A 113 0.25 9.02 14.53
C ALA A 113 1.17 10.26 14.66
N ARG A 114 2.08 10.47 13.70
CA ARG A 114 2.97 11.64 13.66
C ARG A 114 2.35 12.85 12.97
N TYR A 115 1.49 12.61 11.98
CA TYR A 115 0.81 13.63 11.19
C TYR A 115 -0.72 13.42 11.26
N PRO A 116 -1.36 13.74 12.39
CA PRO A 116 -2.76 13.41 12.66
C PRO A 116 -3.74 14.12 11.71
N GLU A 117 -3.34 15.24 11.10
CA GLU A 117 -4.17 15.97 10.13
C GLU A 117 -4.27 15.28 8.78
N THR A 118 -3.27 14.43 8.40
CA THR A 118 -3.35 13.64 7.18
C THR A 118 -4.45 12.60 7.27
N ARG A 119 -5.42 12.62 6.38
CA ARG A 119 -6.46 11.58 6.28
C ARG A 119 -5.88 10.32 5.69
N LEU A 120 -6.09 9.18 6.35
CA LEU A 120 -5.62 7.88 5.90
C LEU A 120 -6.78 7.00 5.44
N ILE A 121 -6.67 6.47 4.24
CA ILE A 121 -7.63 5.55 3.63
C ILE A 121 -6.91 4.28 3.22
N PHE A 122 -7.40 3.10 3.63
CA PHE A 122 -6.92 1.82 3.11
C PHE A 122 -7.83 1.29 2.02
N GLU A 123 -7.28 1.07 0.83
CA GLU A 123 -7.89 0.30 -0.24
C GLU A 123 -7.45 -1.16 -0.08
N ILE A 124 -8.37 -2.05 0.27
CA ILE A 124 -8.07 -3.45 0.59
C ILE A 124 -8.42 -4.31 -0.62
N PHE A 125 -7.41 -4.57 -1.46
CA PHE A 125 -7.53 -5.37 -2.66
C PHE A 125 -7.48 -6.87 -2.36
N ASP A 126 -6.62 -7.29 -1.40
CA ASP A 126 -6.43 -8.68 -1.04
C ASP A 126 -6.04 -8.85 0.44
N MET A 127 -6.37 -10.00 1.03
CA MET A 127 -6.14 -10.30 2.44
C MET A 127 -4.97 -11.29 2.62
N TRP A 128 -3.74 -10.78 2.48
CA TRP A 128 -2.55 -11.58 2.76
C TRP A 128 -2.29 -11.70 4.26
N PRO A 129 -1.86 -12.88 4.75
CA PRO A 129 -1.53 -14.12 4.03
C PRO A 129 -2.70 -15.10 3.86
N GLU A 130 -3.93 -14.75 4.26
CA GLU A 130 -5.06 -15.67 4.32
C GLU A 130 -5.44 -16.24 2.95
N THR A 131 -5.26 -15.45 1.90
CA THR A 131 -5.57 -15.83 0.52
C THR A 131 -4.44 -16.62 -0.18
N PHE A 132 -3.30 -16.82 0.49
CA PHE A 132 -2.23 -17.61 -0.11
C PHE A 132 -2.58 -19.08 -0.23
N PRO A 133 -2.30 -19.71 -1.40
CA PRO A 133 -2.47 -21.13 -1.61
C PRO A 133 -1.36 -21.91 -0.89
N SER A 134 -1.43 -21.98 0.43
CA SER A 134 -0.38 -22.58 1.26
C SER A 134 -0.53 -24.10 1.47
N GLY A 135 -1.63 -24.71 1.01
CA GLY A 135 -1.82 -26.16 1.04
C GLY A 135 -1.50 -26.80 2.40
N SER A 136 -0.78 -27.94 2.36
CA SER A 136 -0.32 -28.66 3.55
C SER A 136 0.68 -27.89 4.43
N MET A 137 1.38 -26.88 3.88
CA MET A 137 2.33 -26.04 4.61
C MET A 137 1.63 -25.02 5.54
N LYS A 138 0.31 -24.90 5.49
CA LYS A 138 -0.47 -23.92 6.26
C LYS A 138 -0.20 -24.01 7.76
N ARG A 139 -0.07 -25.23 8.29
CA ARG A 139 0.25 -25.45 9.72
C ARG A 139 1.66 -24.98 10.08
N LEU A 140 2.64 -25.27 9.23
CA LEU A 140 4.04 -24.88 9.46
C LEU A 140 4.23 -23.35 9.39
N LEU A 141 3.47 -22.70 8.50
CA LEU A 141 3.53 -21.25 8.29
C LEU A 141 2.55 -20.47 9.18
N ALA A 142 1.78 -21.11 10.04
CA ALA A 142 0.73 -20.46 10.83
C ALA A 142 1.27 -19.30 11.68
N LEU A 143 2.38 -19.50 12.41
CA LEU A 143 2.98 -18.45 13.24
C LEU A 143 3.56 -17.29 12.42
N PRO A 144 4.42 -17.49 11.41
CA PRO A 144 4.86 -16.41 10.53
C PRO A 144 3.71 -15.68 9.84
N PHE A 145 2.68 -16.38 9.40
CA PHE A 145 1.51 -15.79 8.77
C PHE A 145 0.68 -14.96 9.74
N SER A 146 0.51 -15.42 10.98
CA SER A 146 -0.17 -14.65 12.03
C SER A 146 0.56 -13.35 12.35
N VAL A 147 1.89 -13.39 12.47
CA VAL A 147 2.71 -12.17 12.66
C VAL A 147 2.55 -11.22 11.47
N TRP A 148 2.55 -11.75 10.26
CA TRP A 148 2.42 -10.95 9.05
C TRP A 148 1.02 -10.36 8.85
N ALA A 149 -0.04 -11.13 9.15
CA ALA A 149 -1.41 -10.61 9.21
C ALA A 149 -1.54 -9.51 10.27
N GLY A 150 -0.91 -9.70 11.43
CA GLY A 150 -0.90 -8.73 12.52
C GLY A 150 -0.30 -7.36 12.16
N LEU A 151 0.59 -7.28 11.14
CA LEU A 151 1.06 -5.99 10.62
C LEU A 151 -0.06 -5.19 9.94
N ARG A 152 -1.06 -5.86 9.38
CA ARG A 152 -2.25 -5.23 8.80
C ARG A 152 -3.30 -5.00 9.89
N ASP A 153 -3.73 -6.06 10.54
CA ASP A 153 -4.93 -6.07 11.40
C ASP A 153 -4.83 -5.08 12.58
N LYS A 154 -3.66 -4.99 13.21
CA LYS A 154 -3.41 -4.07 14.33
C LYS A 154 -3.40 -2.59 13.91
N ASN A 155 -3.26 -2.32 12.61
CA ASN A 155 -3.09 -0.96 12.10
C ASN A 155 -4.27 -0.49 11.23
N LEU A 156 -5.27 -1.33 10.95
CA LEU A 156 -6.43 -0.94 10.15
C LEU A 156 -7.24 0.19 10.82
N SER A 157 -7.32 0.21 12.14
CA SER A 157 -8.05 1.24 12.90
C SER A 157 -7.40 2.64 12.84
N ALA A 158 -6.18 2.75 12.29
CA ALA A 158 -5.54 4.05 12.08
C ALA A 158 -6.15 4.83 10.91
N ALA A 159 -6.86 4.15 9.99
CA ALA A 159 -7.51 4.79 8.86
C ALA A 159 -8.91 5.28 9.22
N GLU A 160 -9.32 6.43 8.66
CA GLU A 160 -10.69 6.93 8.74
C GLU A 160 -11.66 6.08 7.92
N ARG A 161 -11.16 5.41 6.88
CA ARG A 161 -11.96 4.56 5.99
C ARG A 161 -11.15 3.37 5.50
N GLY A 162 -11.81 2.21 5.43
CA GLY A 162 -11.37 1.05 4.67
C GLY A 162 -12.29 0.85 3.47
N LEU A 163 -11.71 0.63 2.30
CA LEU A 163 -12.42 0.35 1.04
C LEU A 163 -12.12 -1.10 0.63
N PRO A 164 -12.88 -2.09 1.13
CA PRO A 164 -12.62 -3.48 0.81
C PRO A 164 -13.10 -3.83 -0.60
N ASP A 165 -12.43 -4.79 -1.23
CA ASP A 165 -12.79 -5.27 -2.56
C ASP A 165 -14.11 -6.07 -2.56
N CYS A 166 -14.39 -6.79 -1.49
CA CYS A 166 -15.63 -7.56 -1.37
C CYS A 166 -16.18 -7.57 0.06
N ARG A 167 -17.47 -7.94 0.19
CA ARG A 167 -18.19 -8.00 1.47
C ARG A 167 -17.56 -8.96 2.50
N LEU A 168 -16.81 -9.98 2.05
CA LEU A 168 -16.15 -10.93 2.96
C LEU A 168 -15.06 -10.24 3.80
N PHE A 169 -14.40 -9.21 3.26
CA PHE A 169 -13.38 -8.45 3.98
C PHE A 169 -13.96 -7.49 5.03
N CYS A 170 -15.26 -7.18 4.93
CA CYS A 170 -15.95 -6.33 5.91
C CYS A 170 -16.25 -7.05 7.24
N ARG A 171 -16.10 -8.37 7.32
CA ARG A 171 -16.54 -9.19 8.47
C ARG A 171 -15.40 -9.57 9.42
N LYS A 172 -14.22 -9.01 9.26
CA LYS A 172 -13.08 -9.22 10.15
C LYS A 172 -12.79 -8.04 11.05
#